data_77aae71b2080a30fe9d8077b4dc6f2c1
#
_entry.id   77aae71b2080a30fe9d8077b4dc6f2c1
#
_cell.length_a   1.000
_cell.length_b   1.000
_cell.length_c   1.000
_cell.angle_alpha   90.00
_cell.angle_beta   90.00
_cell.angle_gamma   90.00
#
_symmetry.space_group_name_H-M   'P 1'
#
loop_
_entity.id
_entity.type
_entity.pdbx_description
1 polymer ?
#
loop_
_entity_poly.entity_id
_entity_poly.type
_entity_poly.pdbx_seq_one_letter_code
_entity_poly.pdbx_strand_id
1 'polypeptide(L)'
;WIMGRGDVEAYQGRALKPEDNGQLGPDRSGGVRPFPNVVQRPLRAKTGQNVSQMHYARQGIITPEMEYVAERENLGRERLAQYIRDGESFGAAIPDYVTPEFVRDEVARGRAIIPSNINHPETEPMAIGRNFLVKINANIGNSAVASDVANEVDKMVWSIRWGADTVMDLSTGRNIHDTREWIIRNSPVP
;
A
#
# COMPACT_ATOMS: atom_id res chain seq x y z
N TRP A 1 16.00 1.01 -3.46
CA TRP A 1 16.53 -0.06 -2.60
C TRP A 1 15.97 -1.43 -3.00
N ILE A 2 14.71 -1.51 -3.49
CA ILE A 2 14.11 -2.77 -4.00
C ILE A 2 15.01 -3.42 -5.05
N MET A 3 15.50 -2.67 -6.03
CA MET A 3 16.46 -3.17 -7.04
C MET A 3 17.79 -3.62 -6.43
N GLY A 4 18.23 -2.98 -5.35
CA GLY A 4 19.49 -3.32 -4.67
C GLY A 4 19.50 -4.66 -3.95
N ARG A 5 18.31 -5.26 -3.68
CA ARG A 5 18.21 -6.61 -3.09
C ARG A 5 18.69 -7.72 -4.03
N GLY A 6 18.68 -7.48 -5.34
CA GLY A 6 19.12 -8.44 -6.33
C GLY A 6 18.14 -9.60 -6.61
N ASP A 7 16.98 -9.62 -5.96
CA ASP A 7 15.96 -10.68 -6.05
C ASP A 7 14.79 -10.34 -6.99
N VAL A 8 14.78 -9.14 -7.56
CA VAL A 8 13.78 -8.69 -8.53
C VAL A 8 14.37 -8.48 -9.91
N GLU A 9 13.52 -8.55 -10.90
CA GLU A 9 13.81 -8.20 -12.29
C GLU A 9 12.67 -7.40 -12.89
N ALA A 10 13.00 -6.47 -13.80
CA ALA A 10 12.00 -5.80 -14.62
C ALA A 10 11.55 -6.74 -15.73
N TYR A 11 10.25 -6.76 -16.03
CA TYR A 11 9.72 -7.54 -17.14
C TYR A 11 8.73 -6.71 -17.97
N GLN A 12 8.45 -7.19 -19.15
CA GLN A 12 7.42 -6.59 -19.98
C GLN A 12 6.07 -7.17 -19.56
N GLY A 13 5.24 -6.36 -18.91
CA GLY A 13 3.86 -6.72 -18.60
C GLY A 13 3.05 -7.01 -19.88
N ARG A 14 1.88 -7.60 -19.74
CA ARG A 14 0.97 -7.73 -20.87
C ARG A 14 0.49 -6.34 -21.33
N ALA A 15 0.22 -6.21 -22.63
CA ALA A 15 -0.40 -5.00 -23.14
C ALA A 15 -1.79 -4.78 -22.51
N LEU A 16 -2.09 -3.54 -22.14
CA LEU A 16 -3.41 -3.15 -21.69
C LEU A 16 -4.39 -3.24 -22.84
N LYS A 17 -5.56 -3.77 -22.55
CA LYS A 17 -6.69 -3.85 -23.48
C LYS A 17 -7.76 -2.85 -23.09
N PRO A 18 -8.60 -2.37 -24.03
CA PRO A 18 -9.71 -1.47 -23.72
C PRO A 18 -10.64 -2.01 -22.62
N GLU A 19 -10.82 -3.32 -22.56
CA GLU A 19 -11.65 -4.00 -21.57
C GLU A 19 -11.09 -3.84 -20.14
N ASP A 20 -9.77 -3.72 -19.98
CA ASP A 20 -9.12 -3.48 -18.69
C ASP A 20 -9.50 -2.12 -18.09
N ASN A 21 -9.91 -1.19 -18.95
CA ASN A 21 -10.44 0.13 -18.59
C ASN A 21 -11.97 0.18 -18.58
N GLY A 22 -12.65 -0.95 -18.64
CA GLY A 22 -14.11 -1.02 -18.66
C GLY A 22 -14.74 -0.53 -19.96
N GLN A 23 -13.98 -0.44 -21.06
CA GLN A 23 -14.45 -0.02 -22.37
C GLN A 23 -14.97 -1.22 -23.14
N LEU A 24 -16.27 -1.47 -23.07
CA LEU A 24 -16.92 -2.64 -23.66
C LEU A 24 -17.50 -2.40 -25.07
N GLY A 25 -17.28 -1.24 -25.68
CA GLY A 25 -17.89 -0.86 -26.98
C GLY A 25 -16.93 -0.19 -27.95
N PRO A 26 -17.39 0.09 -29.18
CA PRO A 26 -16.59 0.75 -30.21
C PRO A 26 -16.28 2.22 -29.87
N ASP A 27 -17.06 2.84 -29.00
CA ASP A 27 -16.83 4.22 -28.58
C ASP A 27 -15.67 4.27 -27.57
N ARG A 28 -14.53 4.73 -28.06
CA ARG A 28 -13.31 4.96 -27.28
C ARG A 28 -13.15 6.45 -26.91
N SER A 29 -14.19 7.26 -27.09
CA SER A 29 -14.18 8.67 -26.70
C SER A 29 -14.16 8.79 -25.18
N GLY A 30 -13.33 9.68 -24.64
CA GLY A 30 -13.24 9.96 -23.21
C GLY A 30 -12.16 9.17 -22.46
N GLY A 31 -11.13 8.69 -23.13
CA GLY A 31 -9.96 8.12 -22.48
C GLY A 31 -9.29 9.13 -21.54
N VAL A 32 -8.90 8.68 -20.36
CA VAL A 32 -8.11 9.46 -19.40
C VAL A 32 -6.69 9.59 -19.94
N ARG A 33 -6.09 10.76 -19.75
CA ARG A 33 -4.67 10.94 -20.05
C ARG A 33 -3.86 9.99 -19.15
N PRO A 34 -2.97 9.16 -19.72
CA PRO A 34 -2.07 8.34 -18.93
C PRO A 34 -1.27 9.19 -17.95
N PHE A 35 -0.92 8.61 -16.78
CA PHE A 35 -0.07 9.30 -15.82
C PHE A 35 1.28 9.66 -16.50
N PRO A 36 1.72 10.93 -16.44
CA PRO A 36 2.91 11.36 -17.17
C PRO A 36 4.17 10.71 -16.60
N ASN A 37 5.12 10.39 -17.48
CA ASN A 37 6.47 9.91 -17.14
C ASN A 37 6.56 8.54 -16.43
N VAL A 38 5.50 7.76 -16.39
CA VAL A 38 5.58 6.38 -15.90
C VAL A 38 6.10 5.49 -17.03
N VAL A 39 7.41 5.44 -17.19
CA VAL A 39 8.10 4.48 -18.07
C VAL A 39 8.63 3.28 -17.26
N GLN A 40 8.08 3.04 -16.08
CA GLN A 40 8.56 1.95 -15.24
C GLN A 40 8.03 0.62 -15.79
N ARG A 41 8.95 -0.26 -16.14
CA ARG A 41 8.60 -1.66 -16.36
C ARG A 41 8.24 -2.27 -15.00
N PRO A 42 7.14 -3.02 -14.91
CA PRO A 42 6.80 -3.68 -13.65
C PRO A 42 7.92 -4.63 -13.22
N LEU A 43 8.10 -4.70 -11.89
CA LEU A 43 9.03 -5.62 -11.26
C LEU A 43 8.31 -6.91 -10.89
N ARG A 44 9.04 -8.01 -10.94
CA ARG A 44 8.64 -9.31 -10.39
C ARG A 44 9.81 -9.96 -9.67
N ALA A 45 9.54 -10.94 -8.83
CA ALA A 45 10.59 -11.78 -8.28
C ALA A 45 11.29 -12.56 -9.40
N LYS A 46 12.60 -12.71 -9.32
CA LYS A 46 13.36 -13.62 -10.17
C LYS A 46 12.91 -15.06 -9.95
N THR A 47 13.13 -15.92 -10.95
CA THR A 47 12.81 -17.34 -10.84
C THR A 47 13.45 -17.95 -9.59
N GLY A 48 12.64 -18.62 -8.77
CA GLY A 48 13.07 -19.24 -7.53
C GLY A 48 13.24 -18.28 -6.34
N GLN A 49 13.00 -16.97 -6.51
CA GLN A 49 13.04 -15.98 -5.44
C GLN A 49 11.64 -15.65 -4.94
N ASN A 50 11.57 -15.12 -3.71
CA ASN A 50 10.35 -14.63 -3.11
C ASN A 50 10.63 -13.27 -2.45
N VAL A 51 9.78 -12.29 -2.73
CA VAL A 51 9.95 -10.89 -2.31
C VAL A 51 8.92 -10.45 -1.25
N SER A 52 8.21 -11.40 -0.65
CA SER A 52 7.26 -11.06 0.42
C SER A 52 7.98 -10.75 1.72
N GLN A 53 7.44 -9.80 2.48
CA GLN A 53 7.97 -9.44 3.80
C GLN A 53 7.99 -10.66 4.75
N MET A 54 6.99 -11.55 4.65
CA MET A 54 6.96 -12.79 5.42
C MET A 54 8.14 -13.71 5.08
N HIS A 55 8.53 -13.78 3.81
CA HIS A 55 9.68 -14.60 3.40
C HIS A 55 10.96 -14.13 4.06
N TYR A 56 11.25 -12.83 3.99
CA TYR A 56 12.43 -12.25 4.65
C TYR A 56 12.38 -12.43 6.17
N ALA A 57 11.23 -12.16 6.78
CA ALA A 57 11.03 -12.31 8.22
C ALA A 57 11.31 -13.73 8.71
N ARG A 58 10.84 -14.76 7.98
CA ARG A 58 11.11 -16.18 8.31
C ARG A 58 12.56 -16.59 8.13
N GLN A 59 13.33 -15.87 7.33
CA GLN A 59 14.77 -16.04 7.21
C GLN A 59 15.56 -15.26 8.28
N GLY A 60 14.88 -14.55 9.18
CA GLY A 60 15.52 -13.72 10.19
C GLY A 60 16.02 -12.37 9.66
N ILE A 61 15.67 -12.02 8.42
CA ILE A 61 16.10 -10.77 7.78
C ILE A 61 15.17 -9.64 8.21
N ILE A 62 15.75 -8.56 8.69
CA ILE A 62 15.08 -7.28 8.94
C ILE A 62 15.19 -6.46 7.67
N THR A 63 14.06 -6.08 7.10
CA THR A 63 14.01 -5.24 5.91
C THR A 63 13.90 -3.76 6.30
N PRO A 64 14.31 -2.81 5.44
CA PRO A 64 14.08 -1.38 5.69
C PRO A 64 12.61 -1.03 5.91
N GLU A 65 11.69 -1.78 5.31
CA GLU A 65 10.26 -1.60 5.61
C GLU A 65 9.95 -1.93 7.08
N MET A 66 10.57 -2.96 7.67
CA MET A 66 10.38 -3.31 9.07
C MET A 66 10.99 -2.27 10.01
N GLU A 67 12.15 -1.70 9.64
CA GLU A 67 12.75 -0.58 10.37
C GLU A 67 11.85 0.65 10.34
N TYR A 68 11.34 1.02 9.17
CA TYR A 68 10.41 2.13 9.00
C TYR A 68 9.12 1.93 9.80
N VAL A 69 8.55 0.73 9.76
CA VAL A 69 7.35 0.39 10.54
C VAL A 69 7.59 0.56 12.02
N ALA A 70 8.72 0.11 12.56
CA ALA A 70 9.04 0.24 13.98
C ALA A 70 9.09 1.72 14.39
N GLU A 71 9.77 2.56 13.62
CA GLU A 71 9.85 3.99 13.87
C GLU A 71 8.48 4.67 13.81
N ARG A 72 7.69 4.37 12.77
CA ARG A 72 6.34 4.92 12.60
C ARG A 72 5.40 4.54 13.75
N GLU A 73 5.46 3.30 14.24
CA GLU A 73 4.64 2.85 15.36
C GLU A 73 5.01 3.60 16.65
N ASN A 74 6.30 3.82 16.91
CA ASN A 74 6.76 4.56 18.08
C ASN A 74 6.33 6.03 18.02
N LEU A 75 6.53 6.71 16.88
CA LEU A 75 6.06 8.09 16.67
C LEU A 75 4.54 8.21 16.81
N GLY A 76 3.77 7.25 16.32
CA GLY A 76 2.32 7.22 16.49
C GLY A 76 1.92 7.13 17.96
N ARG A 77 2.62 6.32 18.75
CA ARG A 77 2.38 6.18 20.20
C ARG A 77 2.68 7.45 20.98
N GLU A 78 3.80 8.09 20.67
CA GLU A 78 4.14 9.38 21.30
C GLU A 78 3.03 10.41 21.09
N ARG A 79 2.47 10.48 19.88
CA ARG A 79 1.34 11.36 19.57
C ARG A 79 0.06 10.99 20.31
N LEU A 80 -0.19 9.70 20.49
CA LEU A 80 -1.39 9.18 21.16
C LEU A 80 -1.27 9.15 22.69
N ALA A 81 -0.07 9.21 23.25
CA ALA A 81 0.17 9.09 24.69
C ALA A 81 -0.66 10.07 25.52
N GLN A 82 -0.92 11.25 24.99
CA GLN A 82 -1.75 12.28 25.65
C GLN A 82 -3.26 11.94 25.66
N TYR A 83 -3.71 11.00 24.79
CA TYR A 83 -5.11 10.60 24.64
C TYR A 83 -5.39 9.22 25.22
N ILE A 84 -4.36 8.38 25.38
CA ILE A 84 -4.49 7.05 25.97
C ILE A 84 -4.51 7.20 27.49
N ARG A 85 -5.68 7.22 28.06
CA ARG A 85 -5.87 7.06 29.50
C ARG A 85 -6.19 5.59 29.75
N ASP A 86 -5.33 4.97 30.57
CA ASP A 86 -5.55 3.64 31.15
C ASP A 86 -5.85 2.53 30.13
N GLY A 87 -4.84 2.13 29.50
CA GLY A 87 -4.45 0.96 28.81
C GLY A 87 -5.33 -0.28 28.75
N GLU A 88 -6.52 -0.19 28.20
CA GLU A 88 -7.22 -1.40 27.79
C GLU A 88 -6.59 -1.90 26.49
N SER A 89 -5.76 -2.93 26.61
CA SER A 89 -5.09 -3.53 25.46
C SER A 89 -5.99 -4.43 24.60
N PHE A 90 -7.21 -4.71 25.07
CA PHE A 90 -8.13 -5.68 24.48
C PHE A 90 -7.47 -7.01 24.08
N GLY A 91 -6.50 -7.45 24.89
CA GLY A 91 -5.71 -8.67 24.66
C GLY A 91 -4.57 -8.52 23.66
N ALA A 92 -4.21 -7.33 23.22
CA ALA A 92 -2.99 -7.08 22.48
C ALA A 92 -1.79 -7.03 23.42
N ALA A 93 -0.68 -7.65 23.01
CA ALA A 93 0.60 -7.59 23.73
C ALA A 93 1.53 -6.59 23.02
N ILE A 94 1.23 -5.31 23.19
CA ILE A 94 1.98 -4.23 22.54
C ILE A 94 3.14 -3.85 23.48
N PRO A 95 4.41 -3.96 23.03
CA PRO A 95 5.55 -3.54 23.85
C PRO A 95 5.58 -2.01 24.02
N ASP A 96 6.23 -1.53 25.07
CA ASP A 96 6.40 -0.08 25.31
C ASP A 96 7.16 0.60 24.16
N TYR A 97 8.08 -0.13 23.55
CA TYR A 97 8.84 0.29 22.38
C TYR A 97 8.84 -0.81 21.32
N VAL A 98 8.46 -0.47 20.10
CA VAL A 98 8.46 -1.39 18.96
C VAL A 98 9.84 -1.38 18.33
N THR A 99 10.50 -2.54 18.28
CA THR A 99 11.79 -2.69 17.58
C THR A 99 11.61 -3.34 16.22
N PRO A 100 12.57 -3.19 15.28
CA PRO A 100 12.54 -3.90 13.99
C PRO A 100 12.47 -5.43 14.14
N GLU A 101 13.11 -5.99 15.17
CA GLU A 101 13.05 -7.43 15.49
C GLU A 101 11.63 -7.84 15.89
N PHE A 102 10.95 -7.03 16.70
CA PHE A 102 9.56 -7.27 17.05
C PHE A 102 8.66 -7.29 15.81
N VAL A 103 8.83 -6.32 14.91
CA VAL A 103 8.09 -6.26 13.64
C VAL A 103 8.35 -7.52 12.81
N ARG A 104 9.63 -7.89 12.63
CA ARG A 104 10.02 -9.12 11.93
C ARG A 104 9.35 -10.35 12.53
N ASP A 105 9.38 -10.51 13.84
CA ASP A 105 8.85 -11.69 14.52
C ASP A 105 7.32 -11.79 14.42
N GLU A 106 6.61 -10.67 14.48
CA GLU A 106 5.16 -10.62 14.26
C GLU A 106 4.80 -10.99 12.82
N VAL A 107 5.56 -10.51 11.85
CA VAL A 107 5.38 -10.86 10.43
C VAL A 107 5.72 -12.33 10.18
N ALA A 108 6.84 -12.84 10.72
CA ALA A 108 7.26 -14.24 10.58
C ALA A 108 6.22 -15.23 11.10
N ARG A 109 5.56 -14.87 12.22
CA ARG A 109 4.50 -15.67 12.86
C ARG A 109 3.13 -15.52 12.17
N GLY A 110 3.01 -14.66 11.17
CA GLY A 110 1.74 -14.39 10.49
C GLY A 110 0.72 -13.61 11.33
N ARG A 111 1.18 -12.86 12.34
CA ARG A 111 0.34 -12.02 13.20
C ARG A 111 0.29 -10.56 12.73
N ALA A 112 1.15 -10.20 11.79
CA ALA A 112 1.16 -8.91 11.12
C ALA A 112 1.48 -9.05 9.64
N ILE A 113 1.02 -8.09 8.85
CA ILE A 113 1.39 -7.91 7.44
C ILE A 113 1.94 -6.50 7.23
N ILE A 114 2.82 -6.35 6.25
CA ILE A 114 3.29 -5.06 5.74
C ILE A 114 2.84 -4.99 4.28
N PRO A 115 1.75 -4.28 3.97
CA PRO A 115 1.22 -4.16 2.61
C PRO A 115 2.05 -3.16 1.80
N SER A 116 3.24 -3.57 1.37
CA SER A 116 4.18 -2.76 0.59
C SER A 116 4.49 -3.49 -0.72
N ASN A 117 3.88 -3.03 -1.81
CA ASN A 117 4.05 -3.61 -3.14
C ASN A 117 5.35 -3.09 -3.78
N ILE A 118 6.16 -3.99 -4.35
CA ILE A 118 7.40 -3.62 -5.07
C ILE A 118 7.15 -2.70 -6.27
N ASN A 119 5.94 -2.64 -6.79
CA ASN A 119 5.51 -1.77 -7.89
C ASN A 119 4.82 -0.49 -7.43
N HIS A 120 4.85 -0.22 -6.12
CA HIS A 120 4.34 1.01 -5.51
C HIS A 120 5.44 1.68 -4.68
N PRO A 121 6.48 2.23 -5.33
CA PRO A 121 7.64 2.81 -4.63
C PRO A 121 7.31 4.08 -3.84
N GLU A 122 6.17 4.72 -4.10
CA GLU A 122 5.69 5.90 -3.38
C GLU A 122 5.14 5.55 -1.98
N THR A 123 4.89 4.27 -1.71
CA THR A 123 4.29 3.81 -0.46
C THR A 123 5.24 3.97 0.72
N GLU A 124 4.75 4.61 1.77
CA GLU A 124 5.36 4.57 3.09
C GLU A 124 4.91 3.28 3.81
N PRO A 125 5.85 2.40 4.22
CA PRO A 125 5.50 1.15 4.87
C PRO A 125 4.72 1.36 6.17
N MET A 126 3.73 0.50 6.40
CA MET A 126 3.01 0.39 7.68
C MET A 126 2.69 -1.07 7.96
N ALA A 127 2.37 -1.41 9.18
CA ALA A 127 1.95 -2.75 9.54
C ALA A 127 0.48 -2.79 9.96
N ILE A 128 -0.20 -3.85 9.55
CA ILE A 128 -1.53 -4.22 10.05
C ILE A 128 -1.36 -5.48 10.88
N GLY A 129 -1.68 -5.42 12.15
CA GLY A 129 -1.54 -6.56 13.04
C GLY A 129 -2.08 -6.28 14.44
N ARG A 130 -2.38 -7.37 15.17
CA ARG A 130 -3.01 -7.29 16.48
C ARG A 130 -2.19 -6.50 17.51
N ASN A 131 -0.86 -6.57 17.42
CA ASN A 131 0.05 -5.95 18.36
C ASN A 131 0.62 -4.61 17.87
N PHE A 132 -0.07 -3.96 16.96
CA PHE A 132 0.26 -2.65 16.39
C PHE A 132 -0.90 -1.69 16.56
N LEU A 133 -0.66 -0.40 16.37
CA LEU A 133 -1.73 0.60 16.35
C LEU A 133 -2.78 0.25 15.28
N VAL A 134 -4.03 0.51 15.58
CA VAL A 134 -5.14 0.29 14.64
C VAL A 134 -4.93 1.15 13.39
N LYS A 135 -5.17 0.56 12.24
CA LYS A 135 -5.08 1.23 10.94
C LYS A 135 -6.48 1.41 10.35
N ILE A 136 -6.69 2.57 9.76
CA ILE A 136 -7.96 2.97 9.16
C ILE A 136 -7.86 2.80 7.64
N ASN A 137 -8.80 2.05 7.07
CA ASN A 137 -8.98 1.93 5.63
C ASN A 137 -10.07 2.87 5.15
N ALA A 138 -9.77 3.68 4.13
CA ALA A 138 -10.77 4.47 3.42
C ALA A 138 -11.14 3.81 2.09
N ASN A 139 -12.42 3.85 1.74
CA ASN A 139 -12.91 3.39 0.46
C ASN A 139 -13.16 4.58 -0.46
N ILE A 140 -12.64 4.51 -1.67
CA ILE A 140 -12.92 5.44 -2.78
C ILE A 140 -13.37 4.63 -3.99
N GLY A 141 -13.78 5.30 -5.05
CA GLY A 141 -14.09 4.64 -6.31
C GLY A 141 -15.06 5.45 -7.16
N ASN A 142 -14.85 5.39 -8.47
CA ASN A 142 -15.78 5.94 -9.44
C ASN A 142 -16.86 4.92 -9.83
N SER A 143 -17.96 5.43 -10.37
CA SER A 143 -19.04 4.63 -10.98
C SER A 143 -19.34 5.11 -12.38
N ALA A 144 -20.21 4.41 -13.09
CA ALA A 144 -20.63 4.80 -14.44
C ALA A 144 -21.33 6.18 -14.49
N VAL A 145 -21.83 6.67 -13.36
CA VAL A 145 -22.67 7.88 -13.26
C VAL A 145 -22.03 9.01 -12.45
N ALA A 146 -20.93 8.74 -11.74
CA ALA A 146 -20.33 9.73 -10.84
C ALA A 146 -18.83 9.56 -10.73
N SER A 147 -18.14 10.72 -10.60
CA SER A 147 -16.72 10.86 -10.36
C SER A 147 -15.84 10.65 -11.62
N ASP A 148 -14.68 11.24 -11.55
CA ASP A 148 -13.61 11.14 -12.54
C ASP A 148 -12.27 10.91 -11.83
N VAL A 149 -11.18 10.82 -12.59
CA VAL A 149 -9.84 10.55 -12.04
C VAL A 149 -9.38 11.64 -11.08
N ALA A 150 -9.63 12.91 -11.38
CA ALA A 150 -9.20 14.01 -10.52
C ALA A 150 -9.94 13.97 -9.18
N ASN A 151 -11.25 13.72 -9.21
CA ASN A 151 -12.06 13.57 -8.00
C ASN A 151 -11.62 12.35 -7.17
N GLU A 152 -11.24 11.23 -7.81
CA GLU A 152 -10.75 10.06 -7.07
C GLU A 152 -9.41 10.33 -6.38
N VAL A 153 -8.49 11.03 -7.05
CA VAL A 153 -7.23 11.47 -6.44
C VAL A 153 -7.50 12.43 -5.28
N ASP A 154 -8.40 13.39 -5.45
CA ASP A 154 -8.77 14.34 -4.39
C ASP A 154 -9.39 13.61 -3.18
N LYS A 155 -10.30 12.67 -3.41
CA LYS A 155 -10.87 11.83 -2.34
C LYS A 155 -9.81 11.06 -1.58
N MET A 156 -8.85 10.46 -2.29
CA MET A 156 -7.71 9.80 -1.68
C MET A 156 -6.91 10.76 -0.81
N VAL A 157 -6.52 11.92 -1.34
CA VAL A 157 -5.74 12.93 -0.60
C VAL A 157 -6.48 13.37 0.67
N TRP A 158 -7.77 13.64 0.58
CA TRP A 158 -8.59 13.99 1.74
C TRP A 158 -8.66 12.85 2.75
N SER A 159 -8.87 11.62 2.29
CA SER A 159 -8.90 10.44 3.17
C SER A 159 -7.61 10.33 3.99
N ILE A 160 -6.47 10.47 3.35
CA ILE A 160 -5.16 10.41 4.02
C ILE A 160 -4.98 11.57 5.00
N ARG A 161 -5.36 12.79 4.63
CA ARG A 161 -5.32 13.95 5.52
C ARG A 161 -6.18 13.77 6.77
N TRP A 162 -7.27 13.01 6.67
CA TRP A 162 -8.14 12.68 7.80
C TRP A 162 -7.73 11.38 8.52
N GLY A 163 -6.58 10.83 8.20
CA GLY A 163 -5.97 9.74 8.96
C GLY A 163 -6.17 8.34 8.38
N ALA A 164 -6.53 8.21 7.11
CA ALA A 164 -6.52 6.90 6.46
C ALA A 164 -5.09 6.38 6.32
N ASP A 165 -4.88 5.15 6.76
CA ASP A 165 -3.61 4.42 6.66
C ASP A 165 -3.55 3.57 5.39
N THR A 166 -4.68 3.23 4.82
CA THR A 166 -4.84 2.52 3.55
C THR A 166 -6.00 3.10 2.77
N VAL A 167 -5.95 2.94 1.44
CA VAL A 167 -7.04 3.32 0.56
C VAL A 167 -7.41 2.14 -0.33
N MET A 168 -8.70 1.83 -0.39
CA MET A 168 -9.24 0.79 -1.28
C MET A 168 -10.02 1.45 -2.41
N ASP A 169 -9.54 1.27 -3.64
CA ASP A 169 -10.25 1.69 -4.83
C ASP A 169 -11.29 0.64 -5.24
N LEU A 170 -12.55 1.02 -5.18
CA LEU A 170 -13.72 0.21 -5.55
C LEU A 170 -14.31 0.65 -6.90
N SER A 171 -13.54 1.27 -7.77
CA SER A 171 -13.99 1.78 -9.06
C SER A 171 -14.64 0.69 -9.92
N THR A 172 -15.83 1.00 -10.46
CA THR A 172 -16.60 0.14 -11.36
C THR A 172 -16.96 0.82 -12.67
N GLY A 173 -16.59 2.10 -12.81
CA GLY A 173 -16.86 2.93 -13.99
C GLY A 173 -15.91 2.67 -15.15
N ARG A 174 -15.80 3.66 -16.04
CA ARG A 174 -14.82 3.64 -17.15
C ARG A 174 -13.43 4.06 -16.64
N ASN A 175 -12.40 3.72 -17.42
CA ASN A 175 -11.01 4.09 -17.17
C ASN A 175 -10.46 3.58 -15.83
N ILE A 176 -10.90 2.41 -15.39
CA ILE A 176 -10.54 1.82 -14.09
C ILE A 176 -9.03 1.69 -13.93
N HIS A 177 -8.35 1.17 -14.96
CA HIS A 177 -6.91 0.96 -14.90
C HIS A 177 -6.15 2.29 -14.81
N ASP A 178 -6.50 3.26 -15.65
CA ASP A 178 -5.86 4.57 -15.64
C ASP A 178 -6.15 5.31 -14.32
N THR A 179 -7.37 5.22 -13.80
CA THR A 179 -7.74 5.79 -12.50
C THR A 179 -6.87 5.23 -11.40
N ARG A 180 -6.69 3.92 -11.35
CA ARG A 180 -5.83 3.24 -10.36
C ARG A 180 -4.38 3.65 -10.48
N GLU A 181 -3.85 3.81 -11.69
CA GLU A 181 -2.48 4.28 -11.88
C GLU A 181 -2.31 5.70 -11.32
N TRP A 182 -3.25 6.60 -11.57
CA TRP A 182 -3.23 7.93 -10.99
C TRP A 182 -3.31 7.92 -9.46
N ILE A 183 -4.15 7.06 -8.88
CA ILE A 183 -4.27 6.91 -7.43
C ILE A 183 -2.94 6.42 -6.87
N ILE A 184 -2.39 5.32 -7.38
CA ILE A 184 -1.16 4.71 -6.89
C ILE A 184 0.02 5.68 -6.95
N ARG A 185 0.20 6.40 -8.08
CA ARG A 185 1.31 7.35 -8.25
C ARG A 185 1.21 8.59 -7.35
N ASN A 186 0.05 8.86 -6.77
CA ASN A 186 -0.18 9.96 -5.85
C ASN A 186 -0.34 9.51 -4.39
N SER A 187 -0.35 8.22 -4.12
CA SER A 187 -0.64 7.68 -2.79
C SER A 187 0.64 7.33 -2.02
N PRO A 188 0.88 7.91 -0.84
CA PRO A 188 1.92 7.46 0.09
C PRO A 188 1.46 6.27 0.95
N VAL A 189 0.21 5.82 0.83
CA VAL A 189 -0.34 4.69 1.59
C VAL A 189 -0.70 3.53 0.66
N PRO A 190 -0.72 2.28 1.15
CA PRO A 190 -1.15 1.12 0.39
C PRO A 190 -2.57 1.24 -0.11
#